data_4f15e202eadfeaaa6fa2b913f95b25b0
#
_entry.id   4f15e202eadfeaaa6fa2b913f95b25b0
#
_cell.length_a   1.000
_cell.length_b   1.000
_cell.length_c   1.000
_cell.angle_alpha   90.00
_cell.angle_beta   90.00
_cell.angle_gamma   90.00
#
_symmetry.space_group_name_H-M   'P 1'
#
loop_
_entity.id
_entity.type
_entity.pdbx_description
1 polymer ?
#
loop_
_entity_poly.entity_id
_entity_poly.type
_entity_poly.pdbx_seq_one_letter_code
_entity_poly.pdbx_strand_id
1 'polypeptide(L)'
;MENDTVSVLEIERKAIANSRLIVAPAEALGEGQVRVSVDRFALTANNITYAVFGDMLAYWEFFPTELPFGRVPAMAWATVTESAHSDIAVGSRYYGWFPMATETVITATATRDGFRDDGPHRQPHAPVYRAYVDTKNDPMYDDAPDGEDRHTLLRGLFLTGFLAEEFFADSGGGVASGEAPYFGAGQVTVLSASSK
;
A
#
# COMPACT_ATOMS: atom_id res chain seq x y z
N MET A 1 29.41 10.16 -1.80
CA MET A 1 29.24 8.73 -1.44
C MET A 1 27.89 8.67 -0.79
N GLU A 2 26.88 8.36 -1.58
CA GLU A 2 25.52 8.11 -1.09
C GLU A 2 25.54 6.86 -0.23
N ASN A 3 24.74 6.85 0.82
CA ASN A 3 24.69 5.74 1.77
C ASN A 3 24.17 4.48 1.04
N ASP A 4 25.07 3.54 0.76
CA ASP A 4 24.72 2.21 0.23
C ASP A 4 23.99 1.33 1.28
N THR A 5 23.24 1.96 2.20
CA THR A 5 22.56 1.25 3.28
C THR A 5 21.09 1.64 3.38
N VAL A 6 20.25 0.64 3.61
CA VAL A 6 18.81 0.76 3.81
C VAL A 6 18.48 0.53 5.28
N SER A 7 17.70 1.43 5.86
CA SER A 7 17.12 1.25 7.21
C SER A 7 15.71 0.71 7.09
N VAL A 8 15.41 -0.37 7.82
CA VAL A 8 14.10 -1.05 7.78
C VAL A 8 13.59 -1.31 9.19
N LEU A 9 12.32 -0.96 9.44
CA LEU A 9 11.63 -1.30 10.69
C LEU A 9 11.08 -2.73 10.59
N GLU A 10 11.44 -3.57 11.54
CA GLU A 10 10.93 -4.92 11.67
C GLU A 10 10.23 -5.12 13.01
N ILE A 11 9.15 -5.89 12.99
CA ILE A 11 8.29 -6.20 14.13
C ILE A 11 8.36 -7.69 14.43
N GLU A 12 8.49 -8.07 15.69
CA GLU A 12 8.43 -9.48 16.08
C GLU A 12 7.00 -10.02 15.94
N ARG A 13 6.79 -11.01 15.04
CA ARG A 13 5.44 -11.49 14.65
C ARG A 13 4.59 -12.00 15.83
N LYS A 14 5.20 -12.58 16.85
CA LYS A 14 4.51 -13.13 18.04
C LYS A 14 4.45 -12.14 19.21
N ALA A 15 5.16 -11.02 19.12
CA ALA A 15 5.24 -10.01 20.17
C ALA A 15 5.32 -8.61 19.54
N ILE A 16 4.24 -8.18 18.91
CA ILE A 16 4.17 -6.99 18.05
C ILE A 16 4.58 -5.67 18.74
N ALA A 17 4.65 -5.64 20.07
CA ALA A 17 5.24 -4.52 20.82
C ALA A 17 6.77 -4.44 20.69
N ASN A 18 7.43 -5.55 20.27
CA ASN A 18 8.85 -5.60 20.06
C ASN A 18 9.16 -5.22 18.62
N SER A 19 9.99 -4.21 18.46
CA SER A 19 10.45 -3.75 17.14
C SER A 19 11.95 -3.56 17.14
N ARG A 20 12.54 -3.60 15.96
CA ARG A 20 13.94 -3.26 15.75
C ARG A 20 14.10 -2.46 14.46
N LEU A 21 15.06 -1.58 14.44
CA LEU A 21 15.53 -0.94 13.22
C LEU A 21 16.79 -1.68 12.78
N ILE A 22 16.76 -2.25 11.58
CA ILE A 22 17.95 -2.86 10.97
C ILE A 22 18.52 -1.90 9.93
N VAL A 23 19.85 -1.98 9.75
CA VAL A 23 20.56 -1.31 8.67
C VAL A 23 21.25 -2.39 7.87
N ALA A 24 20.96 -2.47 6.59
CA ALA A 24 21.51 -3.45 5.68
C ALA A 24 22.09 -2.77 4.42
N PRO A 25 23.05 -3.39 3.73
CA PRO A 25 23.48 -2.92 2.42
C PRO A 25 22.30 -2.83 1.45
N ALA A 26 22.31 -1.83 0.57
CA ALA A 26 21.35 -1.75 -0.52
C ALA A 26 21.56 -2.92 -1.48
N GLU A 27 20.46 -3.55 -1.92
CA GLU A 27 20.49 -4.65 -2.90
C GLU A 27 20.75 -4.11 -4.31
N ALA A 28 21.56 -4.81 -5.11
CA ALA A 28 21.72 -4.45 -6.52
C ALA A 28 20.44 -4.72 -7.29
N LEU A 29 20.11 -3.88 -8.28
CA LEU A 29 18.93 -4.08 -9.13
C LEU A 29 19.16 -5.22 -10.13
N GLY A 30 18.15 -6.09 -10.24
CA GLY A 30 17.99 -7.02 -11.35
C GLY A 30 17.17 -6.40 -12.49
N GLU A 31 17.11 -7.09 -13.61
CA GLU A 31 16.30 -6.70 -14.77
C GLU A 31 14.82 -6.56 -14.39
N GLY A 32 14.16 -5.49 -14.84
CA GLY A 32 12.76 -5.18 -14.54
C GLY A 32 12.50 -4.68 -13.13
N GLN A 33 13.55 -4.44 -12.35
CA GLN A 33 13.42 -3.91 -10.99
C GLN A 33 13.61 -2.40 -10.95
N VAL A 34 12.99 -1.81 -9.93
CA VAL A 34 13.14 -0.40 -9.58
C VAL A 34 13.48 -0.27 -8.10
N ARG A 35 14.38 0.66 -7.77
CA ARG A 35 14.62 1.12 -6.40
C ARG A 35 13.81 2.36 -6.16
N VAL A 36 13.12 2.39 -5.04
CA VAL A 36 12.35 3.56 -4.62
C VAL A 36 12.77 4.00 -3.22
N SER A 37 12.96 5.30 -3.05
CA SER A 37 13.13 5.95 -1.75
C SER A 37 11.76 6.25 -1.17
N VAL A 38 11.47 5.68 0.01
CA VAL A 38 10.22 5.90 0.75
C VAL A 38 10.45 7.06 1.71
N ASP A 39 9.83 8.17 1.47
CA ASP A 39 10.06 9.41 2.24
C ASP A 39 8.88 9.80 3.13
N ARG A 40 7.72 9.16 2.93
CA ARG A 40 6.50 9.48 3.65
C ARG A 40 5.57 8.27 3.75
N PHE A 41 5.13 7.91 4.94
CA PHE A 41 4.12 6.87 5.13
C PHE A 41 3.16 7.22 6.28
N ALA A 42 1.94 6.69 6.23
CA ALA A 42 0.98 6.80 7.31
C ALA A 42 1.11 5.64 8.29
N LEU A 43 1.23 5.95 9.57
CA LEU A 43 1.12 4.99 10.65
C LEU A 43 -0.23 5.20 11.36
N THR A 44 -1.10 4.21 11.24
CA THR A 44 -2.46 4.24 11.75
C THR A 44 -2.77 3.00 12.59
N ALA A 45 -3.91 2.96 13.27
CA ALA A 45 -4.37 1.76 13.98
C ALA A 45 -4.50 0.53 13.05
N ASN A 46 -4.69 0.73 11.74
CA ASN A 46 -4.73 -0.36 10.78
C ASN A 46 -3.40 -1.12 10.69
N ASN A 47 -2.26 -0.44 10.86
CA ASN A 47 -0.95 -1.12 10.83
C ASN A 47 -0.81 -2.10 12.01
N ILE A 48 -1.43 -1.82 13.16
CA ILE A 48 -1.51 -2.77 14.27
C ILE A 48 -2.33 -4.00 13.84
N THR A 49 -3.46 -3.78 13.16
CA THR A 49 -4.29 -4.87 12.62
C THR A 49 -3.50 -5.70 11.61
N TYR A 50 -2.72 -5.08 10.73
CA TYR A 50 -1.87 -5.80 9.76
C TYR A 50 -0.83 -6.67 10.46
N ALA A 51 -0.26 -6.21 11.57
CA ALA A 51 0.67 -7.01 12.37
C ALA A 51 -0.05 -8.18 13.07
N VAL A 52 -1.19 -7.92 13.73
CA VAL A 52 -1.94 -8.95 14.49
C VAL A 52 -2.46 -10.06 13.58
N PHE A 53 -3.00 -9.71 12.42
CA PHE A 53 -3.57 -10.64 11.46
C PHE A 53 -2.62 -10.98 10.30
N GLY A 54 -1.32 -10.68 10.46
CA GLY A 54 -0.34 -10.79 9.41
C GLY A 54 -0.19 -12.20 8.83
N ASP A 55 -0.25 -13.24 9.66
CA ASP A 55 -0.23 -14.63 9.20
C ASP A 55 -1.55 -15.02 8.51
N MET A 56 -2.71 -14.60 9.07
CA MET A 56 -4.03 -14.98 8.55
C MET A 56 -4.37 -14.28 7.23
N LEU A 57 -3.98 -13.01 7.07
CA LEU A 57 -4.29 -12.18 5.92
C LEU A 57 -3.07 -11.97 4.99
N ALA A 58 -2.00 -12.71 5.22
CA ALA A 58 -0.76 -12.68 4.44
C ALA A 58 -0.06 -11.30 4.38
N TYR A 59 -0.27 -10.43 5.37
CA TYR A 59 0.40 -9.12 5.39
C TYR A 59 1.91 -9.22 5.57
N TRP A 60 2.41 -10.27 6.26
CA TRP A 60 3.84 -10.51 6.40
C TRP A 60 4.54 -10.87 5.08
N GLU A 61 3.76 -11.33 4.11
CA GLU A 61 4.27 -11.71 2.79
C GLU A 61 4.41 -10.51 1.83
N PHE A 62 3.95 -9.30 2.25
CA PHE A 62 4.15 -8.11 1.42
C PHE A 62 5.64 -7.79 1.25
N PHE A 63 6.41 -7.88 2.33
CA PHE A 63 7.84 -7.61 2.37
C PHE A 63 8.52 -8.65 3.26
N PRO A 64 8.82 -9.83 2.72
CA PRO A 64 9.35 -10.94 3.50
C PRO A 64 10.65 -10.60 4.22
N THR A 65 10.86 -11.20 5.39
CA THR A 65 12.10 -11.18 6.14
C THR A 65 12.23 -12.45 6.97
N GLU A 66 13.37 -12.64 7.61
CA GLU A 66 13.65 -13.82 8.41
C GLU A 66 12.85 -13.83 9.73
N LEU A 67 12.33 -15.01 10.07
CA LEU A 67 11.70 -15.22 11.37
C LEU A 67 12.67 -14.96 12.52
N PRO A 68 12.22 -14.47 13.67
CA PRO A 68 10.80 -14.30 14.08
C PRO A 68 10.20 -12.95 13.66
N PHE A 69 10.86 -12.17 12.81
CA PHE A 69 10.43 -10.83 12.43
C PHE A 69 9.55 -10.81 11.18
N GLY A 70 8.87 -9.70 10.99
CA GLY A 70 8.08 -9.35 9.81
C GLY A 70 8.13 -7.85 9.54
N ARG A 71 7.79 -7.44 8.31
CA ARG A 71 7.70 -6.05 7.90
C ARG A 71 6.25 -5.69 7.66
N VAL A 72 5.73 -4.78 8.47
CA VAL A 72 4.34 -4.32 8.33
C VAL A 72 4.26 -3.36 7.15
N PRO A 73 3.36 -3.61 6.18
CA PRO A 73 3.16 -2.67 5.08
C PRO A 73 2.47 -1.39 5.55
N ALA A 74 2.80 -0.28 4.92
CA ALA A 74 2.15 1.01 5.14
C ALA A 74 1.77 1.65 3.80
N MET A 75 0.69 2.43 3.80
CA MET A 75 0.40 3.31 2.69
C MET A 75 1.42 4.44 2.69
N ALA A 76 2.08 4.65 1.57
CA ALA A 76 3.23 5.54 1.52
C ALA A 76 3.42 6.19 0.15
N TRP A 77 4.28 7.19 0.13
CA TRP A 77 4.82 7.82 -1.06
C TRP A 77 6.28 7.46 -1.23
N ALA A 78 6.65 7.19 -2.45
CA ALA A 78 8.04 6.89 -2.79
C ALA A 78 8.42 7.44 -4.16
N THR A 79 9.70 7.76 -4.31
CA THR A 79 10.28 8.26 -5.56
C THR A 79 11.27 7.24 -6.10
N VAL A 80 11.21 6.95 -7.39
CA VAL A 80 12.17 6.06 -8.06
C VAL A 80 13.54 6.73 -8.07
N THR A 81 14.53 6.08 -7.46
CA THR A 81 15.92 6.56 -7.40
C THR A 81 16.83 5.81 -8.38
N GLU A 82 16.48 4.57 -8.72
CA GLU A 82 17.20 3.76 -9.70
C GLU A 82 16.20 2.85 -10.45
N SER A 83 16.40 2.63 -11.73
CA SER A 83 15.50 1.80 -12.55
C SER A 83 16.27 0.94 -13.53
N ALA A 84 15.99 -0.36 -13.51
CA ALA A 84 16.36 -1.34 -14.54
C ALA A 84 15.12 -1.75 -15.38
N HIS A 85 14.06 -0.91 -15.40
CA HIS A 85 12.84 -1.09 -16.18
C HIS A 85 12.72 0.01 -17.24
N SER A 86 12.44 -0.36 -18.51
CA SER A 86 12.42 0.58 -19.65
C SER A 86 11.36 1.69 -19.53
N ASP A 87 10.22 1.37 -18.93
CA ASP A 87 9.03 2.22 -18.92
C ASP A 87 8.79 2.94 -17.59
N ILE A 88 9.66 2.73 -16.60
CA ILE A 88 9.56 3.38 -15.29
C ILE A 88 10.79 4.27 -15.09
N ALA A 89 10.59 5.58 -15.15
CA ALA A 89 11.67 6.56 -15.10
C ALA A 89 12.12 6.89 -13.67
N VAL A 90 13.41 7.09 -13.50
CA VAL A 90 13.97 7.72 -12.29
C VAL A 90 13.35 9.10 -12.08
N GLY A 91 13.03 9.44 -10.84
CA GLY A 91 12.34 10.66 -10.44
C GLY A 91 10.81 10.58 -10.49
N SER A 92 10.22 9.51 -11.03
CA SER A 92 8.78 9.28 -10.94
C SER A 92 8.35 8.99 -9.52
N ARG A 93 7.17 9.51 -9.13
CA ARG A 93 6.64 9.43 -7.77
C ARG A 93 5.37 8.59 -7.73
N TYR A 94 5.29 7.70 -6.74
CA TYR A 94 4.23 6.71 -6.65
C TYR A 94 3.62 6.66 -5.25
N TYR A 95 2.31 6.39 -5.23
CA TYR A 95 1.56 6.05 -4.05
C TYR A 95 1.23 4.55 -4.03
N GLY A 96 1.40 3.91 -2.89
CA GLY A 96 1.08 2.48 -2.76
C GLY A 96 1.46 1.89 -1.41
N TRP A 97 1.57 0.57 -1.39
CA TRP A 97 1.95 -0.20 -0.21
C TRP A 97 3.47 -0.41 -0.18
N PHE A 98 4.12 0.21 0.80
CA PHE A 98 5.57 0.12 0.97
C PHE A 98 5.93 -0.43 2.36
N PRO A 99 7.15 -0.96 2.55
CA PRO A 99 7.65 -1.24 3.90
C PRO A 99 7.96 0.09 4.62
N MET A 100 7.96 0.07 5.94
CA MET A 100 8.50 1.17 6.73
C MET A 100 10.03 1.12 6.68
N ALA A 101 10.59 1.64 5.61
CA ALA A 101 12.02 1.59 5.28
C ALA A 101 12.42 2.89 4.56
N THR A 102 13.71 3.19 4.53
CA THR A 102 14.22 4.33 3.75
C THR A 102 14.13 4.08 2.25
N GLU A 103 14.27 2.84 1.82
CA GLU A 103 14.09 2.43 0.42
C GLU A 103 13.71 0.95 0.30
N THR A 104 13.24 0.56 -0.87
CA THR A 104 12.98 -0.84 -1.22
C THR A 104 13.17 -1.08 -2.72
N VAL A 105 13.42 -2.34 -3.08
CA VAL A 105 13.49 -2.78 -4.47
C VAL A 105 12.21 -3.54 -4.81
N ILE A 106 11.62 -3.23 -5.96
CA ILE A 106 10.35 -3.81 -6.43
C ILE A 106 10.55 -4.38 -7.82
N THR A 107 10.10 -5.62 -8.05
CA THR A 107 10.00 -6.21 -9.39
C THR A 107 8.74 -5.67 -10.05
N ALA A 108 8.92 -4.74 -10.97
CA ALA A 108 7.84 -3.94 -11.49
C ALA A 108 7.36 -4.42 -12.87
N THR A 109 6.05 -4.32 -13.09
CA THR A 109 5.44 -4.39 -14.42
C THR A 109 4.65 -3.10 -14.63
N ALA A 110 4.99 -2.34 -15.67
CA ALA A 110 4.29 -1.10 -15.99
C ALA A 110 2.81 -1.34 -16.27
N THR A 111 1.97 -0.43 -15.81
CA THR A 111 0.52 -0.42 -16.04
C THR A 111 0.08 0.94 -16.55
N ARG A 112 -1.18 1.07 -16.95
CA ARG A 112 -1.73 2.35 -17.42
C ARG A 112 -1.56 3.48 -16.38
N ASP A 113 -1.78 3.16 -15.11
CA ASP A 113 -1.87 4.16 -14.04
C ASP A 113 -0.58 4.24 -13.20
N GLY A 114 0.43 3.42 -13.50
CA GLY A 114 1.69 3.36 -12.79
C GLY A 114 2.42 2.04 -12.99
N PHE A 115 2.62 1.26 -11.93
CA PHE A 115 3.15 -0.11 -12.05
C PHE A 115 2.54 -1.06 -11.01
N ARG A 116 2.74 -2.34 -11.24
CA ARG A 116 2.36 -3.42 -10.32
C ARG A 116 3.62 -4.15 -9.86
N ASP A 117 3.64 -4.51 -8.57
CA ASP A 117 4.67 -5.41 -8.03
C ASP A 117 4.36 -6.84 -8.44
N ASP A 118 5.24 -7.41 -9.26
CA ASP A 118 5.15 -8.78 -9.75
C ASP A 118 6.22 -9.70 -9.15
N GLY A 119 6.82 -9.30 -8.03
CA GLY A 119 7.67 -10.17 -7.22
C GLY A 119 6.95 -11.48 -6.85
N PRO A 120 7.66 -12.63 -6.82
CA PRO A 120 7.04 -13.94 -6.53
C PRO A 120 6.22 -13.97 -5.24
N HIS A 121 6.70 -13.29 -4.20
CA HIS A 121 6.03 -13.18 -2.90
C HIS A 121 4.74 -12.35 -2.95
N ARG A 122 4.54 -11.54 -4.00
CA ARG A 122 3.36 -10.69 -4.18
C ARG A 122 2.25 -11.35 -5.00
N GLN A 123 2.56 -12.40 -5.75
CA GLN A 123 1.60 -13.07 -6.65
C GLN A 123 0.28 -13.51 -5.97
N PRO A 124 0.28 -14.00 -4.71
CA PRO A 124 -0.95 -14.39 -4.03
C PRO A 124 -1.85 -13.21 -3.63
N HIS A 125 -1.33 -11.97 -3.61
CA HIS A 125 -2.10 -10.81 -3.17
C HIS A 125 -3.04 -10.28 -4.26
N ALA A 126 -4.19 -9.75 -3.85
CA ALA A 126 -5.11 -9.10 -4.76
C ALA A 126 -4.45 -7.92 -5.50
N PRO A 127 -4.84 -7.64 -6.76
CA PRO A 127 -4.21 -6.60 -7.57
C PRO A 127 -4.11 -5.23 -6.90
N VAL A 128 -5.11 -4.85 -6.11
CA VAL A 128 -5.15 -3.57 -5.39
C VAL A 128 -4.00 -3.41 -4.38
N TYR A 129 -3.52 -4.51 -3.80
CA TYR A 129 -2.40 -4.49 -2.86
C TYR A 129 -1.03 -4.46 -3.55
N ARG A 130 -0.99 -4.68 -4.84
CA ARG A 130 0.21 -4.75 -5.67
C ARG A 130 0.39 -3.53 -6.56
N ALA A 131 -0.65 -2.69 -6.66
CA ALA A 131 -0.66 -1.51 -7.52
C ALA A 131 0.04 -0.32 -6.86
N TYR A 132 0.84 0.37 -7.66
CA TYR A 132 1.50 1.62 -7.34
C TYR A 132 1.08 2.67 -8.37
N VAL A 133 0.44 3.74 -7.90
CA VAL A 133 -0.16 4.75 -8.76
C VAL A 133 0.82 5.91 -8.96
N ASP A 134 1.13 6.23 -10.22
CA ASP A 134 1.95 7.39 -10.57
C ASP A 134 1.16 8.68 -10.31
N THR A 135 1.77 9.65 -9.63
CA THR A 135 1.16 10.96 -9.37
C THR A 135 0.69 11.67 -10.63
N LYS A 136 1.36 11.45 -11.77
CA LYS A 136 0.98 12.02 -13.07
C LYS A 136 -0.34 11.47 -13.63
N ASN A 137 -0.71 10.27 -13.20
CA ASN A 137 -1.89 9.54 -13.69
C ASN A 137 -3.00 9.47 -12.63
N ASP A 138 -2.76 9.95 -11.40
CA ASP A 138 -3.76 9.95 -10.34
C ASP A 138 -4.58 11.24 -10.35
N PRO A 139 -5.85 11.21 -10.77
CA PRO A 139 -6.70 12.40 -10.79
C PRO A 139 -7.01 12.95 -9.39
N MET A 140 -6.70 12.19 -8.33
CA MET A 140 -6.88 12.62 -6.94
C MET A 140 -5.59 13.13 -6.30
N TYR A 141 -4.49 13.16 -7.05
CA TYR A 141 -3.23 13.70 -6.54
C TYR A 141 -3.36 15.21 -6.30
N ASP A 142 -2.95 15.63 -5.12
CA ASP A 142 -2.94 17.02 -4.69
C ASP A 142 -1.50 17.41 -4.33
N ASP A 143 -0.92 18.34 -5.10
CA ASP A 143 0.45 18.82 -4.95
C ASP A 143 0.60 19.93 -3.86
N ALA A 144 -0.48 20.24 -3.14
CA ALA A 144 -0.42 21.13 -2.00
C ALA A 144 0.55 20.61 -0.93
N PRO A 145 1.15 21.46 -0.10
CA PRO A 145 2.19 21.06 0.87
C PRO A 145 1.79 19.90 1.82
N ASP A 146 0.50 19.77 2.13
CA ASP A 146 -0.06 18.70 2.98
C ASP A 146 -0.96 17.72 2.18
N GLY A 147 -1.00 17.84 0.86
CA GLY A 147 -1.82 17.00 -0.02
C GLY A 147 -1.52 15.52 0.13
N GLU A 148 -0.25 15.15 0.08
CA GLU A 148 0.18 13.76 0.26
C GLU A 148 -0.14 13.21 1.67
N ASP A 149 -0.03 14.03 2.71
CA ASP A 149 -0.37 13.63 4.09
C ASP A 149 -1.86 13.31 4.19
N ARG A 150 -2.72 14.22 3.70
CA ARG A 150 -4.17 13.99 3.65
C ARG A 150 -4.51 12.76 2.85
N HIS A 151 -3.94 12.62 1.66
CA HIS A 151 -4.16 11.49 0.78
C HIS A 151 -3.81 10.17 1.48
N THR A 152 -2.62 10.09 2.10
CA THR A 152 -2.14 8.87 2.76
C THR A 152 -3.01 8.47 3.95
N LEU A 153 -3.49 9.44 4.72
CA LEU A 153 -4.33 9.18 5.90
C LEU A 153 -5.80 8.89 5.55
N LEU A 154 -6.35 9.56 4.54
CA LEU A 154 -7.80 9.60 4.33
C LEU A 154 -8.26 8.74 3.17
N ARG A 155 -7.46 8.56 2.10
CA ARG A 155 -7.89 7.88 0.86
C ARG A 155 -8.42 6.48 1.12
N GLY A 156 -7.71 5.66 1.89
CA GLY A 156 -8.13 4.28 2.15
C GLY A 156 -9.45 4.19 2.89
N LEU A 157 -9.66 5.05 3.88
CA LEU A 157 -10.89 5.11 4.67
C LEU A 157 -12.05 5.65 3.83
N PHE A 158 -11.83 6.75 3.12
CA PHE A 158 -12.84 7.34 2.24
C PHE A 158 -13.26 6.36 1.14
N LEU A 159 -12.30 5.75 0.46
CA LEU A 159 -12.58 4.80 -0.62
C LEU A 159 -13.38 3.60 -0.13
N THR A 160 -13.07 3.07 1.06
CA THR A 160 -13.83 1.97 1.66
C THR A 160 -15.28 2.37 1.92
N GLY A 161 -15.50 3.54 2.51
CA GLY A 161 -16.86 4.06 2.75
C GLY A 161 -17.62 4.34 1.45
N PHE A 162 -16.95 4.94 0.48
CA PHE A 162 -17.53 5.24 -0.83
C PHE A 162 -17.94 3.96 -1.59
N LEU A 163 -17.04 2.98 -1.67
CA LEU A 163 -17.35 1.70 -2.35
C LEU A 163 -18.44 0.90 -1.64
N ALA A 164 -18.52 0.97 -0.31
CA ALA A 164 -19.59 0.35 0.44
C ALA A 164 -20.94 1.03 0.13
N GLU A 165 -20.95 2.36 0.07
CA GLU A 165 -22.14 3.13 -0.30
C GLU A 165 -22.60 2.79 -1.72
N GLU A 166 -21.71 2.84 -2.70
CA GLU A 166 -21.99 2.48 -4.09
C GLU A 166 -22.53 1.05 -4.20
N PHE A 167 -21.91 0.09 -3.49
CA PHE A 167 -22.39 -1.29 -3.47
C PHE A 167 -23.83 -1.40 -2.94
N PHE A 168 -24.15 -0.72 -1.85
CA PHE A 168 -25.51 -0.75 -1.29
C PHE A 168 -26.50 0.03 -2.14
N ALA A 169 -26.13 1.17 -2.68
CA ALA A 169 -26.98 1.96 -3.56
C ALA A 169 -27.35 1.19 -4.83
N ASP A 170 -26.42 0.39 -5.37
CA ASP A 170 -26.64 -0.49 -6.52
C ASP A 170 -27.15 -1.89 -6.14
N SER A 171 -27.48 -2.16 -4.88
CA SER A 171 -27.88 -3.47 -4.37
C SER A 171 -26.97 -4.61 -4.87
N GLY A 172 -25.66 -4.38 -4.84
CA GLY A 172 -24.66 -5.34 -5.33
C GLY A 172 -24.70 -5.59 -6.84
N GLY A 173 -25.13 -4.59 -7.63
CA GLY A 173 -25.33 -4.68 -9.08
C GLY A 173 -26.76 -5.08 -9.47
N GLY A 174 -27.67 -5.26 -8.49
CA GLY A 174 -29.03 -5.70 -8.71
C GLY A 174 -29.96 -4.62 -9.25
N VAL A 175 -29.65 -3.33 -9.02
CA VAL A 175 -30.47 -2.21 -9.53
C VAL A 175 -30.57 -2.25 -11.05
N ALA A 176 -29.50 -2.62 -11.75
CA ALA A 176 -29.51 -2.80 -13.20
C ALA A 176 -30.47 -3.90 -13.68
N SER A 177 -30.79 -4.88 -12.82
CA SER A 177 -31.76 -5.95 -13.07
C SER A 177 -33.12 -5.67 -12.46
N GLY A 178 -33.36 -4.48 -11.90
CA GLY A 178 -34.66 -4.04 -11.37
C GLY A 178 -34.85 -4.24 -9.86
N GLU A 179 -33.79 -4.56 -9.13
CA GLU A 179 -33.85 -4.58 -7.66
C GLU A 179 -33.87 -3.16 -7.08
N ALA A 180 -34.51 -3.01 -5.93
CA ALA A 180 -34.56 -1.72 -5.24
C ALA A 180 -33.19 -1.38 -4.62
N PRO A 181 -32.75 -0.09 -4.65
CA PRO A 181 -31.56 0.35 -3.94
C PRO A 181 -31.57 -0.12 -2.49
N TYR A 182 -30.37 -0.35 -1.95
CA TYR A 182 -30.16 -0.85 -0.58
C TYR A 182 -30.93 -2.15 -0.28
N PHE A 183 -31.13 -3.02 -1.29
CA PHE A 183 -31.92 -4.25 -1.18
C PHE A 183 -33.33 -4.00 -0.63
N GLY A 184 -33.89 -2.82 -0.91
CA GLY A 184 -35.21 -2.41 -0.43
C GLY A 184 -35.26 -1.96 1.03
N ALA A 185 -34.14 -1.81 1.69
CA ALA A 185 -34.08 -1.34 3.09
C ALA A 185 -34.49 0.15 3.18
N GLY A 186 -35.39 0.47 4.12
CA GLY A 186 -35.80 1.86 4.42
C GLY A 186 -34.84 2.58 5.39
N GLN A 187 -33.93 1.86 6.02
CA GLN A 187 -32.93 2.40 6.97
C GLN A 187 -31.63 1.62 6.89
N VAL A 188 -30.52 2.35 7.03
CA VAL A 188 -29.18 1.79 7.20
C VAL A 188 -28.66 2.17 8.59
N THR A 189 -28.28 1.18 9.38
CA THR A 189 -27.67 1.41 10.69
C THR A 189 -26.18 1.10 10.63
N VAL A 190 -25.36 2.07 10.95
CA VAL A 190 -23.90 1.91 11.04
C VAL A 190 -23.52 1.70 12.49
N LEU A 191 -22.98 0.52 12.81
CA LEU A 191 -22.47 0.19 14.14
C LEU A 191 -20.95 0.34 14.14
N SER A 192 -20.41 0.85 15.26
CA SER A 192 -18.95 1.00 15.43
C SER A 192 -18.30 1.82 14.32
N ALA A 193 -18.97 2.85 13.85
CA ALA A 193 -18.37 3.83 12.95
C ALA A 193 -17.22 4.50 13.68
N SER A 194 -16.05 3.90 13.62
CA SER A 194 -14.86 4.43 14.25
C SER A 194 -13.85 4.80 13.18
N SER A 195 -13.80 6.04 12.83
CA SER A 195 -12.55 6.62 12.38
C SER A 195 -12.04 7.50 13.51
N LYS A 196 -10.93 7.19 14.05
CA LYS A 196 -10.24 8.03 15.01
C LYS A 196 -9.09 8.74 14.35
#